data_8d29324627e2ea58c4fa1ad909d0b04b
#
_entry.id   8d29324627e2ea58c4fa1ad909d0b04b
#
_cell.length_a   1.000
_cell.length_b   1.000
_cell.length_c   1.000
_cell.angle_alpha   90.00
_cell.angle_beta   90.00
_cell.angle_gamma   90.00
#
_symmetry.space_group_name_H-M   'P 1'
#
loop_
_entity.id
_entity.type
_entity.pdbx_description
1 polymer ?
#
loop_
_entity_poly.entity_id
_entity_poly.type
_entity_poly.pdbx_seq_one_letter_code
_entity_poly.pdbx_strand_id
1 'polypeptide(L)'
;MKIAYLGPKGSFSHHVVQTAFPHEELEPFSNITDVIKAYEQGLVDYSVVPVENSIEGSVHETLDYLFHQARIQAVAEIVQPIHQQLMAVPGQVKIEKIFSHPQALAQGKKFIDEHYPDAQLEVTASTAYAARYVSEHPDQPFAAIAPKSSAGEYGLELIAQDIQEMEANFTRFWVLGPKAPQIPLNANAKKMSLALTLPDNLPGALYKALSTFAWRGIDLTKIESRPLKTALGEYFFIIDVDYRDKELVHFAQKELETIGIHYKVLGAYPIYTIQDKGKEKE
;
A
#
# COMPACT_ATOMS: atom_id res chain seq x y z
N MET A 1 7.90 -4.39 20.38
CA MET A 1 8.41 -4.93 19.09
C MET A 1 8.93 -3.77 18.28
N LYS A 2 9.78 -4.05 17.28
CA LYS A 2 10.30 -3.03 16.35
C LYS A 2 9.73 -3.25 14.96
N ILE A 3 9.17 -2.21 14.35
CA ILE A 3 8.41 -2.29 13.10
C ILE A 3 9.07 -1.38 12.05
N ALA A 4 9.54 -1.96 10.94
CA ALA A 4 10.05 -1.19 9.81
C ALA A 4 8.89 -0.75 8.89
N TYR A 5 9.00 0.45 8.33
CA TYR A 5 8.04 0.98 7.37
C TYR A 5 8.70 1.93 6.36
N LEU A 6 8.01 2.17 5.22
CA LEU A 6 8.46 3.14 4.23
C LEU A 6 8.25 4.57 4.76
N GLY A 7 9.35 5.26 5.07
CA GLY A 7 9.34 6.65 5.52
C GLY A 7 8.96 7.67 4.43
N PRO A 8 9.01 8.94 4.77
CA PRO A 8 9.38 9.51 6.05
C PRO A 8 8.23 9.44 7.09
N LYS A 9 8.49 9.94 8.32
CA LYS A 9 7.43 10.21 9.30
C LYS A 9 6.36 11.13 8.70
N GLY A 10 5.12 11.04 9.18
CA GLY A 10 3.98 11.78 8.62
C GLY A 10 3.39 11.19 7.34
N SER A 11 4.03 10.20 6.67
CA SER A 11 3.50 9.55 5.48
C SER A 11 2.27 8.66 5.77
N PHE A 12 1.58 8.21 4.71
CA PHE A 12 0.51 7.20 4.84
C PHE A 12 1.02 5.91 5.46
N SER A 13 2.22 5.45 5.08
CA SER A 13 2.84 4.27 5.70
C SER A 13 3.09 4.48 7.20
N HIS A 14 3.53 5.67 7.62
CA HIS A 14 3.69 6.02 9.03
C HIS A 14 2.35 5.95 9.77
N HIS A 15 1.29 6.51 9.21
CA HIS A 15 -0.05 6.46 9.81
C HIS A 15 -0.56 5.02 9.97
N VAL A 16 -0.33 4.16 8.97
CA VAL A 16 -0.69 2.74 9.04
C VAL A 16 -0.01 2.04 10.20
N VAL A 17 1.31 2.21 10.34
CA VAL A 17 2.05 1.53 11.44
C VAL A 17 1.73 2.11 12.81
N GLN A 18 1.50 3.43 12.92
CA GLN A 18 1.02 4.03 14.18
C GLN A 18 -0.35 3.49 14.61
N THR A 19 -1.25 3.27 13.66
CA THR A 19 -2.60 2.76 13.94
C THR A 19 -2.58 1.27 14.27
N ALA A 20 -1.78 0.48 13.54
CA ALA A 20 -1.70 -0.96 13.72
C ALA A 20 -0.81 -1.37 14.91
N PHE A 21 0.16 -0.54 15.27
CA PHE A 21 1.17 -0.83 16.29
C PHE A 21 1.40 0.38 17.23
N PRO A 22 0.37 0.87 17.94
CA PRO A 22 0.39 2.16 18.64
C PRO A 22 1.40 2.25 19.79
N HIS A 23 1.93 1.12 20.28
CA HIS A 23 2.84 1.05 21.44
C HIS A 23 4.21 0.49 21.08
N GLU A 24 4.49 0.34 19.77
CA GLU A 24 5.71 -0.29 19.30
C GLU A 24 6.73 0.72 18.79
N GLU A 25 7.99 0.33 18.72
CA GLU A 25 9.05 1.15 18.13
C GLU A 25 8.92 1.12 16.61
N LEU A 26 8.77 2.31 15.98
CA LEU A 26 8.57 2.47 14.54
C LEU A 26 9.82 3.03 13.88
N GLU A 27 10.39 2.30 12.93
CA GLU A 27 11.63 2.67 12.24
C GLU A 27 11.38 2.96 10.76
N PRO A 28 11.60 4.21 10.30
CA PRO A 28 11.45 4.58 8.89
C PRO A 28 12.66 4.17 8.06
N PHE A 29 12.42 3.65 6.87
CA PHE A 29 13.43 3.38 5.84
C PHE A 29 13.13 4.17 4.57
N SER A 30 14.17 4.44 3.77
CA SER A 30 14.07 5.31 2.60
C SER A 30 13.45 4.65 1.36
N ASN A 31 13.45 3.31 1.29
CA ASN A 31 12.92 2.54 0.18
C ASN A 31 12.33 1.20 0.67
N ILE A 32 11.49 0.60 -0.17
CA ILE A 32 10.76 -0.64 0.14
C ILE A 32 11.71 -1.83 0.33
N THR A 33 12.72 -1.92 -0.50
CA THR A 33 13.71 -3.00 -0.43
C THR A 33 14.40 -3.04 0.93
N ASP A 34 14.79 -1.88 1.47
CA ASP A 34 15.44 -1.79 2.80
C ASP A 34 14.45 -2.11 3.93
N VAL A 35 13.17 -1.72 3.79
CA VAL A 35 12.12 -2.13 4.75
C VAL A 35 12.04 -3.66 4.83
N ILE A 36 12.02 -4.36 3.70
CA ILE A 36 11.91 -5.83 3.68
C ILE A 36 13.19 -6.48 4.22
N LYS A 37 14.36 -5.98 3.80
CA LYS A 37 15.66 -6.48 4.25
C LYS A 37 15.88 -6.30 5.75
N ALA A 38 15.34 -5.24 6.36
CA ALA A 38 15.45 -5.03 7.79
C ALA A 38 14.90 -6.22 8.60
N TYR A 39 13.78 -6.80 8.17
CA TYR A 39 13.26 -8.04 8.78
C TYR A 39 14.15 -9.25 8.48
N GLU A 40 14.56 -9.45 7.21
CA GLU A 40 15.38 -10.60 6.81
C GLU A 40 16.74 -10.62 7.54
N GLN A 41 17.26 -9.45 7.92
CA GLN A 41 18.48 -9.27 8.69
C GLN A 41 18.27 -9.35 10.22
N GLY A 42 17.02 -9.52 10.67
CA GLY A 42 16.68 -9.57 12.09
C GLY A 42 16.82 -8.23 12.82
N LEU A 43 16.80 -7.11 12.12
CA LEU A 43 16.88 -5.77 12.70
C LEU A 43 15.53 -5.31 13.28
N VAL A 44 14.43 -5.86 12.79
CA VAL A 44 13.06 -5.58 13.20
C VAL A 44 12.24 -6.86 13.32
N ASP A 45 11.13 -6.80 14.06
CA ASP A 45 10.23 -7.93 14.25
C ASP A 45 9.23 -8.09 13.10
N TYR A 46 8.84 -6.98 12.48
CA TYR A 46 7.93 -6.92 11.32
C TYR A 46 8.33 -5.80 10.36
N SER A 47 7.96 -5.99 9.10
CA SER A 47 8.07 -4.96 8.07
C SER A 47 6.70 -4.67 7.47
N VAL A 48 6.37 -3.40 7.27
CA VAL A 48 5.10 -2.97 6.66
C VAL A 48 5.40 -2.23 5.36
N VAL A 49 4.89 -2.77 4.25
CA VAL A 49 5.15 -2.26 2.90
C VAL A 49 3.85 -2.04 2.12
N PRO A 50 3.76 -0.99 1.29
CA PRO A 50 2.65 -0.82 0.37
C PRO A 50 2.70 -1.89 -0.73
N VAL A 51 1.53 -2.39 -1.14
CA VAL A 51 1.39 -3.44 -2.16
C VAL A 51 0.62 -2.97 -3.37
N GLU A 52 -0.40 -2.15 -3.14
CA GLU A 52 -1.31 -1.69 -4.19
C GLU A 52 -2.03 -0.42 -3.75
N ASN A 53 -2.21 0.50 -4.69
CA ASN A 53 -3.13 1.62 -4.56
C ASN A 53 -4.27 1.46 -5.57
N SER A 54 -5.52 1.74 -5.17
CA SER A 54 -6.69 1.52 -6.02
C SER A 54 -6.73 2.38 -7.29
N ILE A 55 -5.94 3.46 -7.36
CA ILE A 55 -5.84 4.36 -8.50
C ILE A 55 -4.59 4.05 -9.33
N GLU A 56 -3.43 3.87 -8.70
CA GLU A 56 -2.15 3.66 -9.38
C GLU A 56 -1.84 2.19 -9.70
N GLY A 57 -2.57 1.28 -9.07
CA GLY A 57 -2.32 -0.16 -9.21
C GLY A 57 -1.23 -0.67 -8.27
N SER A 58 -0.56 -1.72 -8.69
CA SER A 58 0.38 -2.46 -7.86
C SER A 58 1.71 -1.75 -7.64
N VAL A 59 2.23 -1.87 -6.42
CA VAL A 59 3.58 -1.45 -6.06
C VAL A 59 4.57 -2.54 -6.53
N HIS A 60 5.07 -2.38 -7.73
CA HIS A 60 5.88 -3.38 -8.42
C HIS A 60 7.13 -3.79 -7.65
N GLU A 61 7.81 -2.84 -6.98
CA GLU A 61 9.01 -3.12 -6.19
C GLU A 61 8.73 -4.14 -5.09
N THR A 62 7.63 -3.99 -4.35
CA THR A 62 7.22 -4.93 -3.31
C THR A 62 6.97 -6.32 -3.87
N LEU A 63 6.17 -6.41 -4.93
CA LEU A 63 5.76 -7.70 -5.51
C LEU A 63 6.94 -8.44 -6.15
N ASP A 64 7.78 -7.72 -6.89
CA ASP A 64 8.97 -8.30 -7.54
C ASP A 64 9.98 -8.79 -6.50
N TYR A 65 10.24 -8.00 -5.44
CA TYR A 65 11.15 -8.42 -4.37
C TYR A 65 10.64 -9.68 -3.67
N LEU A 66 9.37 -9.69 -3.29
CA LEU A 66 8.76 -10.84 -2.61
C LEU A 66 8.72 -12.09 -3.49
N PHE A 67 8.54 -11.95 -4.79
CA PHE A 67 8.56 -13.08 -5.71
C PHE A 67 9.97 -13.64 -5.93
N HIS A 68 10.93 -12.78 -6.30
CA HIS A 68 12.25 -13.22 -6.78
C HIS A 68 13.27 -13.47 -5.66
N GLN A 69 13.19 -12.72 -4.55
CA GLN A 69 14.29 -12.65 -3.57
C GLN A 69 13.87 -13.07 -2.17
N ALA A 70 12.72 -12.62 -1.68
CA ALA A 70 12.33 -12.80 -0.29
C ALA A 70 11.89 -14.24 0.04
N ARG A 71 12.20 -14.66 1.27
CA ARG A 71 11.68 -15.89 1.87
C ARG A 71 10.59 -15.63 2.91
N ILE A 72 10.26 -14.35 3.12
CA ILE A 72 9.22 -13.91 4.05
C ILE A 72 7.85 -13.89 3.37
N GLN A 73 6.79 -14.04 4.16
CA GLN A 73 5.40 -13.98 3.71
C GLN A 73 4.64 -12.84 4.38
N ALA A 74 3.58 -12.39 3.73
CA ALA A 74 2.59 -11.51 4.34
C ALA A 74 1.77 -12.30 5.37
N VAL A 75 1.62 -11.72 6.57
CA VAL A 75 0.89 -12.31 7.71
C VAL A 75 -0.32 -11.49 8.12
N ALA A 76 -0.44 -10.26 7.62
CA ALA A 76 -1.63 -9.41 7.72
C ALA A 76 -1.67 -8.45 6.53
N GLU A 77 -2.88 -7.98 6.18
CA GLU A 77 -3.12 -6.89 5.24
C GLU A 77 -3.83 -5.75 5.97
N ILE A 78 -3.38 -4.52 5.74
CA ILE A 78 -4.03 -3.32 6.26
C ILE A 78 -4.45 -2.46 5.07
N VAL A 79 -5.72 -2.11 5.01
CA VAL A 79 -6.30 -1.24 3.99
C VAL A 79 -6.48 0.15 4.59
N GLN A 80 -5.81 1.14 3.99
CA GLN A 80 -5.83 2.54 4.40
C GLN A 80 -6.59 3.38 3.39
N PRO A 81 -7.67 4.08 3.76
CA PRO A 81 -8.24 5.14 2.96
C PRO A 81 -7.25 6.28 2.76
N ILE A 82 -7.19 6.82 1.55
CA ILE A 82 -6.24 7.89 1.19
C ILE A 82 -7.01 9.20 1.04
N HIS A 83 -6.78 10.10 1.98
CA HIS A 83 -7.34 11.44 2.00
C HIS A 83 -6.24 12.48 1.91
N GLN A 84 -6.39 13.41 0.96
CA GLN A 84 -5.41 14.48 0.74
C GLN A 84 -5.89 15.75 1.45
N GLN A 85 -5.02 16.32 2.25
CA GLN A 85 -5.29 17.55 2.99
C GLN A 85 -4.40 18.67 2.46
N LEU A 86 -4.93 19.88 2.32
CA LEU A 86 -4.11 21.07 2.11
C LEU A 86 -3.71 21.65 3.47
N MET A 87 -2.44 21.89 3.67
CA MET A 87 -1.88 22.39 4.93
C MET A 87 -0.77 23.41 4.72
N ALA A 88 -0.61 24.32 5.67
CA ALA A 88 0.47 25.30 5.69
C ALA A 88 0.91 25.61 7.13
N VAL A 89 1.88 26.49 7.28
CA VAL A 89 2.29 27.01 8.58
C VAL A 89 1.11 27.77 9.22
N PRO A 90 0.88 27.64 10.55
CA PRO A 90 -0.21 28.32 11.23
C PRO A 90 -0.25 29.82 10.95
N GLY A 91 -1.45 30.34 10.62
CA GLY A 91 -1.66 31.75 10.30
C GLY A 91 -1.28 32.15 8.87
N GLN A 92 -0.91 31.23 8.01
CA GLN A 92 -0.60 31.50 6.59
C GLN A 92 -1.87 31.86 5.82
N VAL A 93 -1.99 33.10 5.37
CA VAL A 93 -3.18 33.60 4.65
C VAL A 93 -3.04 33.51 3.14
N LYS A 94 -1.84 33.76 2.63
CA LYS A 94 -1.56 33.75 1.17
C LYS A 94 -0.81 32.50 0.79
N ILE A 95 -1.23 31.84 -0.28
CA ILE A 95 -0.56 30.67 -0.85
C ILE A 95 -0.14 31.00 -2.28
N GLU A 96 1.16 30.97 -2.53
CA GLU A 96 1.74 31.19 -3.86
C GLU A 96 2.29 29.90 -4.48
N LYS A 97 2.69 28.93 -3.61
CA LYS A 97 3.16 27.63 -4.08
C LYS A 97 2.55 26.50 -3.28
N ILE A 98 2.20 25.43 -4.00
CA ILE A 98 1.66 24.20 -3.43
C ILE A 98 2.59 23.05 -3.80
N PHE A 99 3.12 22.38 -2.78
CA PHE A 99 4.07 21.28 -2.91
C PHE A 99 3.38 19.94 -2.68
N SER A 100 3.64 18.94 -3.52
CA SER A 100 3.30 17.55 -3.24
C SER A 100 3.93 16.56 -4.22
N HIS A 101 3.66 15.26 -4.01
CA HIS A 101 3.89 14.22 -5.00
C HIS A 101 2.97 14.44 -6.22
N PRO A 102 3.43 14.14 -7.45
CA PRO A 102 2.64 14.36 -8.68
C PRO A 102 1.20 13.83 -8.60
N GLN A 103 1.02 12.64 -8.04
CA GLN A 103 -0.28 12.01 -7.88
C GLN A 103 -1.21 12.81 -6.96
N ALA A 104 -0.73 13.29 -5.84
CA ALA A 104 -1.56 14.07 -4.91
C ALA A 104 -1.92 15.44 -5.51
N LEU A 105 -1.02 16.06 -6.27
CA LEU A 105 -1.32 17.27 -7.05
C LEU A 105 -2.42 17.00 -8.09
N ALA A 106 -2.32 15.89 -8.82
CA ALA A 106 -3.34 15.51 -9.80
C ALA A 106 -4.69 15.23 -9.15
N GLN A 107 -4.72 14.55 -8.00
CA GLN A 107 -5.96 14.25 -7.26
C GLN A 107 -6.63 15.50 -6.67
N GLY A 108 -5.86 16.50 -6.28
CA GLY A 108 -6.37 17.78 -5.74
C GLY A 108 -6.55 18.88 -6.79
N LYS A 109 -6.33 18.57 -8.08
CA LYS A 109 -6.25 19.61 -9.12
C LYS A 109 -7.51 20.46 -9.23
N LYS A 110 -8.68 19.86 -9.24
CA LYS A 110 -9.96 20.61 -9.32
C LYS A 110 -10.10 21.58 -8.15
N PHE A 111 -9.84 21.13 -6.92
CA PHE A 111 -9.88 22.00 -5.74
C PHE A 111 -8.88 23.16 -5.85
N ILE A 112 -7.65 22.88 -6.32
CA ILE A 112 -6.61 23.91 -6.50
C ILE A 112 -7.02 24.93 -7.54
N ASP A 113 -7.50 24.50 -8.70
CA ASP A 113 -7.93 25.39 -9.79
C ASP A 113 -9.10 26.30 -9.38
N GLU A 114 -9.98 25.82 -8.51
CA GLU A 114 -11.13 26.56 -8.00
C GLU A 114 -10.77 27.58 -6.89
N HIS A 115 -9.82 27.24 -5.99
CA HIS A 115 -9.55 28.03 -4.80
C HIS A 115 -8.19 28.76 -4.82
N TYR A 116 -7.22 28.27 -5.59
CA TYR A 116 -5.87 28.77 -5.70
C TYR A 116 -5.36 28.80 -7.16
N PRO A 117 -6.11 29.43 -8.10
CA PRO A 117 -5.81 29.38 -9.55
C PRO A 117 -4.44 29.96 -9.91
N ASP A 118 -3.91 30.87 -9.09
CA ASP A 118 -2.62 31.53 -9.33
C ASP A 118 -1.45 30.83 -8.62
N ALA A 119 -1.70 29.75 -7.84
CA ALA A 119 -0.66 29.06 -7.13
C ALA A 119 0.20 28.19 -8.06
N GLN A 120 1.51 28.25 -7.92
CA GLN A 120 2.46 27.40 -8.64
C GLN A 120 2.50 26.01 -7.99
N LEU A 121 2.44 24.96 -8.81
CA LEU A 121 2.53 23.58 -8.34
C LEU A 121 3.98 23.10 -8.44
N GLU A 122 4.50 22.62 -7.32
CA GLU A 122 5.88 22.15 -7.20
C GLU A 122 5.90 20.65 -6.81
N VAL A 123 6.61 19.87 -7.61
CA VAL A 123 6.70 18.42 -7.43
C VAL A 123 7.76 18.07 -6.39
N THR A 124 7.39 17.16 -5.49
CA THR A 124 8.29 16.60 -4.48
C THR A 124 8.31 15.07 -4.53
N ALA A 125 9.33 14.46 -3.91
CA ALA A 125 9.50 13.01 -3.88
C ALA A 125 8.39 12.26 -3.12
N SER A 126 7.72 12.92 -2.16
CA SER A 126 6.57 12.36 -1.43
C SER A 126 5.72 13.48 -0.82
N THR A 127 4.46 13.16 -0.51
CA THR A 127 3.53 14.07 0.16
C THR A 127 4.04 14.52 1.54
N ALA A 128 4.61 13.61 2.33
CA ALA A 128 5.17 13.93 3.64
C ALA A 128 6.46 14.76 3.55
N TYR A 129 7.27 14.58 2.50
CA TYR A 129 8.41 15.47 2.23
C TYR A 129 7.93 16.89 1.93
N ALA A 130 6.86 17.06 1.16
CA ALA A 130 6.26 18.37 0.89
C ALA A 130 5.83 19.07 2.19
N ALA A 131 5.15 18.36 3.08
CA ALA A 131 4.73 18.89 4.38
C ALA A 131 5.95 19.31 5.23
N ARG A 132 6.99 18.47 5.29
CA ARG A 132 8.23 18.81 5.98
C ARG A 132 8.88 20.04 5.37
N TYR A 133 9.00 20.11 4.05
CA TYR A 133 9.59 21.25 3.36
C TYR A 133 8.87 22.56 3.68
N VAL A 134 7.54 22.56 3.66
CA VAL A 134 6.73 23.73 4.03
C VAL A 134 6.98 24.14 5.49
N SER A 135 7.07 23.21 6.42
CA SER A 135 7.35 23.49 7.84
C SER A 135 8.74 24.10 8.07
N GLU A 136 9.73 23.74 7.24
CA GLU A 136 11.09 24.27 7.29
C GLU A 136 11.22 25.69 6.66
N HIS A 137 10.14 26.20 6.00
CA HIS A 137 10.11 27.51 5.35
C HIS A 137 8.94 28.38 5.85
N PRO A 138 8.86 28.69 7.15
CA PRO A 138 7.67 29.33 7.76
C PRO A 138 7.39 30.74 7.25
N ASP A 139 8.39 31.44 6.73
CA ASP A 139 8.26 32.81 6.23
C ASP A 139 7.82 32.86 4.74
N GLN A 140 7.62 31.72 4.12
CA GLN A 140 7.25 31.64 2.71
C GLN A 140 5.75 31.36 2.53
N PRO A 141 5.11 31.89 1.48
CA PRO A 141 3.69 31.66 1.20
C PRO A 141 3.45 30.27 0.58
N PHE A 142 3.81 29.24 1.31
CA PHE A 142 3.81 27.86 0.85
C PHE A 142 2.73 27.02 1.53
N ALA A 143 2.18 26.07 0.77
CA ALA A 143 1.31 25.02 1.28
C ALA A 143 1.77 23.65 0.76
N ALA A 144 1.36 22.58 1.45
CA ALA A 144 1.58 21.21 1.05
C ALA A 144 0.27 20.45 0.95
N ILE A 145 0.21 19.49 0.01
CA ILE A 145 -0.83 18.46 0.02
C ILE A 145 -0.22 17.19 0.58
N ALA A 146 -0.78 16.72 1.71
CA ALA A 146 -0.25 15.57 2.43
C ALA A 146 -1.36 14.90 3.27
N PRO A 147 -1.11 13.69 3.84
CA PRO A 147 -2.04 13.08 4.78
C PRO A 147 -2.17 13.90 6.07
N LYS A 148 -3.30 13.79 6.75
CA LYS A 148 -3.58 14.50 8.01
C LYS A 148 -2.50 14.27 9.07
N SER A 149 -1.88 13.09 9.11
CA SER A 149 -0.75 12.76 10.01
C SER A 149 0.45 13.67 9.83
N SER A 150 0.70 14.19 8.63
CA SER A 150 1.79 15.14 8.37
C SER A 150 1.58 16.47 9.09
N ALA A 151 0.34 16.94 9.23
CA ALA A 151 0.07 18.20 9.93
C ALA A 151 0.52 18.13 11.40
N GLY A 152 0.17 17.04 12.09
CA GLY A 152 0.60 16.80 13.48
C GLY A 152 2.10 16.58 13.62
N GLU A 153 2.73 15.85 12.68
CA GLU A 153 4.16 15.55 12.72
C GLU A 153 5.04 16.79 12.51
N TYR A 154 4.61 17.71 11.62
CA TYR A 154 5.41 18.87 11.22
C TYR A 154 4.87 20.22 11.74
N GLY A 155 3.86 20.20 12.62
CA GLY A 155 3.30 21.42 13.21
C GLY A 155 2.61 22.33 12.21
N LEU A 156 1.97 21.76 11.17
CA LEU A 156 1.22 22.50 10.17
C LEU A 156 -0.27 22.55 10.53
N GLU A 157 -0.96 23.58 10.03
CA GLU A 157 -2.40 23.75 10.15
C GLU A 157 -3.10 23.24 8.87
N LEU A 158 -4.25 22.55 9.05
CA LEU A 158 -5.08 22.12 7.94
C LEU A 158 -5.89 23.31 7.40
N ILE A 159 -5.67 23.68 6.15
CA ILE A 159 -6.39 24.74 5.45
C ILE A 159 -7.67 24.18 4.82
N ALA A 160 -7.58 23.02 4.19
CA ALA A 160 -8.71 22.31 3.63
C ALA A 160 -8.55 20.81 3.81
N GLN A 161 -9.69 20.13 3.99
CA GLN A 161 -9.72 18.67 4.18
C GLN A 161 -10.37 17.99 2.98
N ASP A 162 -9.90 16.75 2.70
CA ASP A 162 -10.48 15.85 1.69
C ASP A 162 -10.58 16.49 0.31
N ILE A 163 -9.47 17.10 -0.14
CA ILE A 163 -9.42 17.86 -1.40
C ILE A 163 -9.33 17.00 -2.65
N GLN A 164 -9.24 15.67 -2.50
CA GLN A 164 -9.16 14.74 -3.63
C GLN A 164 -10.50 14.63 -4.37
N GLU A 165 -10.42 14.51 -5.70
CA GLU A 165 -11.62 14.32 -6.54
C GLU A 165 -12.25 12.93 -6.40
N MET A 166 -11.44 11.91 -6.13
CA MET A 166 -11.89 10.53 -6.01
C MET A 166 -11.98 10.12 -4.53
N GLU A 167 -13.21 9.85 -4.06
CA GLU A 167 -13.43 9.40 -2.68
C GLU A 167 -12.94 7.96 -2.43
N ALA A 168 -13.05 7.08 -3.42
CA ALA A 168 -12.69 5.67 -3.31
C ALA A 168 -11.21 5.42 -3.61
N ASN A 169 -10.33 6.07 -2.86
CA ASN A 169 -8.88 5.86 -2.95
C ASN A 169 -8.38 5.11 -1.71
N PHE A 170 -7.80 3.93 -1.93
CA PHE A 170 -7.29 3.07 -0.87
C PHE A 170 -5.89 2.57 -1.22
N THR A 171 -5.04 2.43 -0.21
CA THR A 171 -3.76 1.72 -0.33
C THR A 171 -3.77 0.48 0.55
N ARG A 172 -3.36 -0.64 -0.02
CA ARG A 172 -3.16 -1.91 0.67
C ARG A 172 -1.72 -1.99 1.14
N PHE A 173 -1.52 -2.40 2.39
CA PHE A 173 -0.21 -2.64 2.99
C PHE A 173 -0.12 -4.08 3.47
N TRP A 174 0.99 -4.75 3.21
CA TRP A 174 1.27 -6.03 3.82
C TRP A 174 2.17 -5.87 5.04
N VAL A 175 1.80 -6.58 6.09
CA VAL A 175 2.65 -6.82 7.25
C VAL A 175 3.42 -8.11 6.98
N LEU A 176 4.72 -8.02 6.89
CA LEU A 176 5.63 -9.14 6.67
C LEU A 176 6.23 -9.56 8.00
N GLY A 177 6.23 -10.87 8.29
CA GLY A 177 6.71 -11.35 9.57
C GLY A 177 6.50 -12.85 9.78
N PRO A 178 6.79 -13.36 10.98
CA PRO A 178 6.76 -14.81 11.27
C PRO A 178 5.34 -15.35 11.50
N LYS A 179 4.43 -14.52 11.98
CA LYS A 179 3.02 -14.84 12.25
C LYS A 179 2.18 -13.58 12.32
N ALA A 180 0.87 -13.71 12.20
CA ALA A 180 -0.03 -12.56 12.33
C ALA A 180 0.15 -11.87 13.70
N PRO A 181 0.46 -10.56 13.72
CA PRO A 181 0.55 -9.80 14.97
C PRO A 181 -0.85 -9.50 15.52
N GLN A 182 -0.90 -9.08 16.78
CA GLN A 182 -2.13 -8.51 17.34
C GLN A 182 -2.27 -7.06 16.83
N ILE A 183 -3.29 -6.81 16.02
CA ILE A 183 -3.63 -5.49 15.51
C ILE A 183 -4.93 -5.04 16.20
N PRO A 184 -5.01 -3.82 16.76
CA PRO A 184 -6.20 -3.33 17.48
C PRO A 184 -7.31 -2.87 16.52
N LEU A 185 -7.54 -3.63 15.46
CA LEU A 185 -8.57 -3.44 14.45
C LEU A 185 -9.35 -4.74 14.24
N ASN A 186 -10.59 -4.64 13.78
CA ASN A 186 -11.38 -5.81 13.44
C ASN A 186 -10.97 -6.36 12.07
N ALA A 187 -10.72 -7.67 12.01
CA ALA A 187 -10.48 -8.34 10.75
C ALA A 187 -11.80 -8.53 9.99
N ASN A 188 -11.84 -8.09 8.72
CA ASN A 188 -13.05 -8.10 7.90
C ASN A 188 -13.16 -9.34 7.02
N ALA A 189 -12.02 -9.90 6.59
CA ALA A 189 -11.94 -11.02 5.65
C ALA A 189 -10.59 -11.74 5.79
N LYS A 190 -10.42 -12.81 5.01
CA LYS A 190 -9.13 -13.50 4.86
C LYS A 190 -8.84 -13.70 3.38
N LYS A 191 -7.59 -13.49 2.99
CA LYS A 191 -7.08 -13.73 1.64
C LYS A 191 -5.84 -14.61 1.65
N MET A 192 -5.58 -15.23 0.51
CA MET A 192 -4.28 -15.80 0.18
C MET A 192 -3.80 -15.17 -1.12
N SER A 193 -2.54 -14.72 -1.14
CA SER A 193 -1.87 -14.24 -2.35
C SER A 193 -0.88 -15.28 -2.83
N LEU A 194 -0.98 -15.61 -4.11
CA LEU A 194 -0.15 -16.60 -4.79
C LEU A 194 0.53 -15.97 -6.00
N ALA A 195 1.77 -16.35 -6.24
CA ALA A 195 2.43 -16.10 -7.51
C ALA A 195 2.51 -17.41 -8.29
N LEU A 196 1.90 -17.45 -9.47
CA LEU A 196 1.82 -18.63 -10.35
C LEU A 196 2.85 -18.51 -11.46
N THR A 197 3.67 -19.54 -11.67
CA THR A 197 4.54 -19.66 -12.83
C THR A 197 3.97 -20.77 -13.73
N LEU A 198 3.61 -20.38 -14.95
CA LEU A 198 3.03 -21.31 -15.91
C LEU A 198 4.13 -22.08 -16.63
N PRO A 199 3.90 -23.35 -17.00
CA PRO A 199 4.83 -24.07 -17.86
C PRO A 199 4.92 -23.40 -19.24
N ASP A 200 6.08 -23.49 -19.87
CA ASP A 200 6.44 -22.81 -21.11
C ASP A 200 5.33 -22.74 -22.14
N ASN A 201 4.92 -21.52 -22.45
CA ASN A 201 4.03 -21.11 -23.56
C ASN A 201 2.89 -22.08 -23.95
N LEU A 202 2.37 -22.83 -23.00
CA LEU A 202 1.26 -23.73 -23.25
C LEU A 202 -0.06 -22.93 -23.42
N PRO A 203 -0.66 -22.91 -24.63
CA PRO A 203 -1.93 -22.24 -24.84
C PRO A 203 -2.99 -22.72 -23.82
N GLY A 204 -3.66 -21.77 -23.16
CA GLY A 204 -4.68 -22.08 -22.15
C GLY A 204 -4.13 -22.43 -20.76
N ALA A 205 -2.83 -22.33 -20.50
CA ALA A 205 -2.28 -22.63 -19.17
C ALA A 205 -2.88 -21.75 -18.08
N LEU A 206 -3.04 -20.45 -18.33
CA LEU A 206 -3.70 -19.54 -17.39
C LEU A 206 -5.17 -19.93 -17.15
N TYR A 207 -5.91 -20.30 -18.20
CA TYR A 207 -7.28 -20.78 -18.06
C TYR A 207 -7.36 -22.01 -17.15
N LYS A 208 -6.45 -23.00 -17.34
CA LYS A 208 -6.38 -24.19 -16.49
C LYS A 208 -6.07 -23.82 -15.03
N ALA A 209 -5.12 -22.89 -14.80
CA ALA A 209 -4.81 -22.41 -13.47
C ALA A 209 -6.03 -21.78 -12.78
N LEU A 210 -6.73 -20.89 -13.46
CA LEU A 210 -7.91 -20.21 -12.91
C LEU A 210 -9.10 -21.17 -12.71
N SER A 211 -9.24 -22.19 -13.56
CA SER A 211 -10.30 -23.21 -13.45
C SER A 211 -10.22 -23.99 -12.14
N THR A 212 -9.02 -24.21 -11.58
CA THR A 212 -8.86 -24.93 -10.31
C THR A 212 -9.56 -24.20 -9.15
N PHE A 213 -9.61 -22.88 -9.18
CA PHE A 213 -10.33 -22.05 -8.22
C PHE A 213 -11.81 -21.92 -8.59
N ALA A 214 -12.11 -21.65 -9.85
CA ALA A 214 -13.46 -21.38 -10.33
C ALA A 214 -14.43 -22.54 -10.07
N TRP A 215 -14.02 -23.80 -10.33
CA TRP A 215 -14.85 -24.99 -10.10
C TRP A 215 -15.14 -25.26 -8.62
N ARG A 216 -14.37 -24.63 -7.73
CA ARG A 216 -14.57 -24.71 -6.27
C ARG A 216 -15.31 -23.52 -5.70
N GLY A 217 -15.75 -22.58 -6.57
CA GLY A 217 -16.41 -21.35 -6.13
C GLY A 217 -15.52 -20.42 -5.31
N ILE A 218 -14.19 -20.55 -5.47
CA ILE A 218 -13.22 -19.65 -4.81
C ILE A 218 -13.13 -18.37 -5.62
N ASP A 219 -13.46 -17.24 -4.99
CA ASP A 219 -13.41 -15.92 -5.62
C ASP A 219 -11.96 -15.44 -5.74
N LEU A 220 -11.65 -14.85 -6.92
CA LEU A 220 -10.39 -14.17 -7.20
C LEU A 220 -10.62 -12.67 -7.16
N THR A 221 -10.01 -12.00 -6.20
CA THR A 221 -10.15 -10.53 -6.02
C THR A 221 -9.07 -9.75 -6.76
N LYS A 222 -8.03 -10.42 -7.26
CA LYS A 222 -6.95 -9.83 -8.06
C LYS A 222 -6.36 -10.85 -9.00
N ILE A 223 -6.00 -10.40 -10.20
CA ILE A 223 -5.10 -11.09 -11.11
C ILE A 223 -4.23 -10.06 -11.83
N GLU A 224 -2.93 -10.30 -11.85
CA GLU A 224 -1.95 -9.43 -12.50
C GLU A 224 -0.83 -10.25 -13.12
N SER A 225 -0.48 -9.97 -14.38
CA SER A 225 0.68 -10.57 -15.04
C SER A 225 1.93 -9.71 -14.82
N ARG A 226 3.05 -10.36 -14.48
CA ARG A 226 4.34 -9.73 -14.27
C ARG A 226 5.42 -10.44 -15.07
N PRO A 227 6.37 -9.70 -15.72
CA PRO A 227 7.47 -10.34 -16.43
C PRO A 227 8.38 -11.12 -15.46
N LEU A 228 8.74 -12.32 -15.84
CA LEU A 228 9.59 -13.20 -15.04
C LEU A 228 11.05 -12.71 -14.99
N LYS A 229 11.44 -11.80 -15.91
CA LYS A 229 12.80 -11.22 -16.06
C LYS A 229 13.88 -12.25 -16.42
N THR A 230 13.49 -13.41 -16.94
CA THR A 230 14.37 -14.47 -17.44
C THR A 230 14.52 -14.38 -18.95
N ALA A 231 13.39 -14.34 -19.68
CA ALA A 231 13.34 -14.14 -21.13
C ALA A 231 12.14 -13.30 -21.52
N LEU A 232 12.16 -12.72 -22.73
CA LEU A 232 11.04 -11.99 -23.27
C LEU A 232 9.86 -12.96 -23.53
N GLY A 233 8.67 -12.62 -22.99
CA GLY A 233 7.48 -13.45 -23.13
C GLY A 233 7.22 -14.41 -21.99
N GLU A 234 8.10 -14.50 -21.00
CA GLU A 234 7.88 -15.27 -19.78
C GLU A 234 7.27 -14.40 -18.68
N TYR A 235 6.16 -14.92 -18.09
CA TYR A 235 5.39 -14.19 -17.09
C TYR A 235 5.10 -15.08 -15.89
N PHE A 236 5.02 -14.45 -14.72
CA PHE A 236 4.31 -15.01 -13.57
C PHE A 236 3.02 -14.21 -13.30
N PHE A 237 2.06 -14.84 -12.65
CA PHE A 237 0.79 -14.22 -12.35
C PHE A 237 0.59 -14.12 -10.85
N ILE A 238 0.30 -12.93 -10.37
CA ILE A 238 -0.10 -12.74 -8.97
C ILE A 238 -1.62 -12.81 -8.93
N ILE A 239 -2.14 -13.66 -8.05
CA ILE A 239 -3.56 -13.78 -7.79
C ILE A 239 -3.83 -13.63 -6.29
N ASP A 240 -4.92 -12.94 -5.95
CA ASP A 240 -5.46 -12.93 -4.60
C ASP A 240 -6.76 -13.72 -4.59
N VAL A 241 -6.86 -14.71 -3.73
CA VAL A 241 -8.03 -15.57 -3.58
C VAL A 241 -8.67 -15.43 -2.21
N ASP A 242 -9.99 -15.57 -2.15
CA ASP A 242 -10.71 -15.71 -0.88
C ASP A 242 -10.19 -16.94 -0.12
N TYR A 243 -9.83 -16.75 1.14
CA TYR A 243 -9.23 -17.77 2.00
C TYR A 243 -10.10 -18.12 3.23
N ARG A 244 -11.41 -17.97 3.13
CA ARG A 244 -12.35 -18.36 4.19
C ARG A 244 -12.38 -19.88 4.33
N ASP A 245 -12.42 -20.61 3.22
CA ASP A 245 -12.35 -22.07 3.19
C ASP A 245 -10.93 -22.54 2.81
N LYS A 246 -10.16 -22.91 3.84
CA LYS A 246 -8.79 -23.37 3.67
C LYS A 246 -8.66 -24.69 2.95
N GLU A 247 -9.62 -25.60 3.11
CA GLU A 247 -9.58 -26.94 2.50
C GLU A 247 -9.79 -26.83 1.00
N LEU A 248 -10.76 -26.03 0.55
CA LEU A 248 -11.00 -25.81 -0.88
C LEU A 248 -9.80 -25.19 -1.57
N VAL A 249 -9.16 -24.19 -0.93
CA VAL A 249 -7.94 -23.58 -1.46
C VAL A 249 -6.79 -24.59 -1.52
N HIS A 250 -6.64 -25.44 -0.51
CA HIS A 250 -5.62 -26.49 -0.50
C HIS A 250 -5.84 -27.50 -1.63
N PHE A 251 -7.08 -27.89 -1.92
CA PHE A 251 -7.39 -28.75 -3.05
C PHE A 251 -7.08 -28.08 -4.40
N ALA A 252 -7.37 -26.78 -4.53
CA ALA A 252 -6.97 -26.03 -5.73
C ALA A 252 -5.46 -26.02 -5.93
N GLN A 253 -4.68 -25.79 -4.84
CA GLN A 253 -3.22 -25.82 -4.88
C GLN A 253 -2.67 -27.19 -5.31
N LYS A 254 -3.23 -28.29 -4.78
CA LYS A 254 -2.83 -29.65 -5.21
C LYS A 254 -3.11 -29.92 -6.68
N GLU A 255 -4.22 -29.42 -7.19
CA GLU A 255 -4.54 -29.55 -8.60
C GLU A 255 -3.60 -28.73 -9.48
N LEU A 256 -3.21 -27.51 -9.07
CA LEU A 256 -2.16 -26.73 -9.77
C LEU A 256 -0.87 -27.54 -9.93
N GLU A 257 -0.40 -28.17 -8.84
CA GLU A 257 0.79 -29.03 -8.86
C GLU A 257 0.62 -30.21 -9.82
N THR A 258 -0.55 -30.86 -9.80
CA THR A 258 -0.88 -32.03 -10.65
C THR A 258 -0.85 -31.71 -12.14
N ILE A 259 -1.26 -30.48 -12.51
CA ILE A 259 -1.25 -30.01 -13.91
C ILE A 259 0.05 -29.27 -14.29
N GLY A 260 1.08 -29.34 -13.44
CA GLY A 260 2.42 -28.82 -13.72
C GLY A 260 2.54 -27.28 -13.57
N ILE A 261 1.63 -26.64 -12.85
CA ILE A 261 1.70 -25.19 -12.56
C ILE A 261 2.37 -25.00 -11.21
N HIS A 262 3.49 -24.29 -11.21
CA HIS A 262 4.19 -23.96 -9.99
C HIS A 262 3.60 -22.71 -9.33
N TYR A 263 3.60 -22.67 -8.01
CA TYR A 263 3.15 -21.49 -7.27
C TYR A 263 4.06 -21.21 -6.06
N LYS A 264 4.15 -19.94 -5.72
CA LYS A 264 4.74 -19.46 -4.48
C LYS A 264 3.65 -18.78 -3.65
N VAL A 265 3.49 -19.18 -2.39
CA VAL A 265 2.60 -18.48 -1.44
C VAL A 265 3.29 -17.21 -0.99
N LEU A 266 2.73 -16.05 -1.34
CA LEU A 266 3.20 -14.74 -0.88
C LEU A 266 2.66 -14.39 0.50
N GLY A 267 1.52 -14.98 0.89
CA GLY A 267 0.93 -14.87 2.21
C GLY A 267 -0.48 -15.43 2.28
N ALA A 268 -0.91 -15.76 3.51
CA ALA A 268 -2.29 -16.12 3.85
C ALA A 268 -2.66 -15.37 5.14
N TYR A 269 -3.56 -14.40 5.07
CA TYR A 269 -3.65 -13.37 6.08
C TYR A 269 -5.07 -12.83 6.28
N PRO A 270 -5.36 -12.32 7.52
CA PRO A 270 -6.53 -11.50 7.78
C PRO A 270 -6.35 -10.10 7.17
N ILE A 271 -7.47 -9.47 6.82
CA ILE A 271 -7.54 -8.10 6.30
C ILE A 271 -8.15 -7.20 7.36
N TYR A 272 -7.47 -6.10 7.64
CA TYR A 272 -7.90 -5.02 8.53
C TYR A 272 -8.13 -3.75 7.73
N THR A 273 -9.20 -3.02 8.01
CA THR A 273 -9.47 -1.72 7.37
C THR A 273 -9.40 -0.63 8.42
N ILE A 274 -8.55 0.37 8.18
CA ILE A 274 -8.54 1.58 9.00
C ILE A 274 -9.80 2.39 8.64
N GLN A 275 -10.62 2.68 9.65
CA GLN A 275 -11.83 3.47 9.48
C GLN A 275 -11.53 4.95 9.68
N ASP A 276 -12.09 5.81 8.82
CA ASP A 276 -12.10 7.25 9.06
C ASP A 276 -12.98 7.55 10.26
N LYS A 277 -12.38 8.11 11.32
CA LYS A 277 -13.15 8.62 12.47
C LYS A 277 -13.90 9.89 12.11
N GLY A 278 -14.79 9.86 11.13
CA GLY A 278 -15.52 11.05 10.68
C GLY A 278 -16.78 10.80 9.87
N LYS A 279 -17.00 9.58 9.40
CA LYS A 279 -18.27 9.20 8.75
C LYS A 279 -18.98 8.12 9.58
N GLU A 280 -19.43 8.44 10.78
CA GLU A 280 -20.59 7.74 11.34
C GLU A 280 -21.74 7.95 10.38
N LYS A 281 -22.28 6.86 9.84
CA LYS A 281 -23.45 6.89 8.96
C LYS A 281 -24.60 7.56 9.72
N GLU A 282 -25.04 8.74 9.24
CA GLU A 282 -26.40 9.19 9.44
C GLU A 282 -27.39 8.24 8.76
#